data_9eaeac59e7df7c8d88bf8b3b2e4d0b5e
#
_entry.id   9eaeac59e7df7c8d88bf8b3b2e4d0b5e
#
_cell.length_a   1.000
_cell.length_b   1.000
_cell.length_c   1.000
_cell.angle_alpha   90.00
_cell.angle_beta   90.00
_cell.angle_gamma   90.00
#
_symmetry.space_group_name_H-M   'P 1'
#
loop_
_entity.id
_entity.type
_entity.pdbx_description
1 polymer ?
#
loop_
_entity_poly.entity_id
_entity_poly.type
_entity_poly.pdbx_seq_one_letter_code
_entity_poly.pdbx_strand_id
1 'polypeptide(L)'
;MKALVVYSSRTGNTRKIAEAIAAVLPGCEIHPVESAPAPEGYDLVAVGYWVDKGMPDAQAKAYLETVRDAKVALFGTLGAWPDSDHARDCIAQGEALVNAPERRNKVLGTYLCQGKVDPKIVAMMQKMASDVHPMTPERKARLEDAAKHPDEADCLRAQEAFKGFAEQVA
;
A
#
# COMPACT_ATOMS: atom_id res chain seq x y z
N MET A 1 -7.46 5.13 -21.40
CA MET A 1 -7.57 4.52 -20.05
C MET A 1 -7.71 5.65 -19.04
N LYS A 2 -8.78 5.63 -18.27
CA LYS A 2 -9.00 6.57 -17.15
C LYS A 2 -8.58 5.87 -15.86
N ALA A 3 -7.52 6.33 -15.21
CA ALA A 3 -6.99 5.73 -13.99
C ALA A 3 -7.19 6.63 -12.77
N LEU A 4 -7.43 6.03 -11.63
CA LEU A 4 -7.51 6.69 -10.34
C LEU A 4 -6.48 6.10 -9.38
N VAL A 5 -5.65 6.94 -8.79
CA VAL A 5 -4.72 6.57 -7.72
C VAL A 5 -5.20 7.20 -6.41
N VAL A 6 -5.57 6.37 -5.45
CA VAL A 6 -5.98 6.80 -4.11
C VAL A 6 -4.97 6.29 -3.10
N TYR A 7 -4.59 7.09 -2.12
CA TYR A 7 -3.64 6.66 -1.10
C TYR A 7 -4.01 7.15 0.30
N SER A 8 -3.77 6.30 1.29
CA SER A 8 -3.69 6.67 2.69
C SER A 8 -2.21 6.69 3.12
N SER A 9 -1.76 7.79 3.71
CA SER A 9 -0.36 7.96 4.07
C SER A 9 -0.21 8.73 5.38
N ARG A 10 0.37 8.08 6.39
CA ARG A 10 0.58 8.67 7.72
C ARG A 10 1.84 9.53 7.79
N THR A 11 2.94 9.05 7.18
CA THR A 11 4.27 9.67 7.29
C THR A 11 4.88 10.08 5.95
N GLY A 12 4.11 9.95 4.87
CA GLY A 12 4.54 10.28 3.52
C GLY A 12 5.08 9.12 2.69
N ASN A 13 5.30 7.94 3.26
CA ASN A 13 5.84 6.80 2.54
C ASN A 13 4.92 6.34 1.40
N THR A 14 3.67 6.04 1.71
CA THR A 14 2.68 5.59 0.72
C THR A 14 2.40 6.67 -0.31
N ARG A 15 2.37 7.94 0.09
CA ARG A 15 2.23 9.08 -0.82
C ARG A 15 3.35 9.11 -1.85
N LYS A 16 4.61 8.92 -1.44
CA LYS A 16 5.76 8.89 -2.35
C LYS A 16 5.61 7.82 -3.43
N ILE A 17 5.14 6.64 -3.06
CA ILE A 17 4.87 5.55 -4.00
C ILE A 17 3.67 5.89 -4.90
N ALA A 18 2.60 6.48 -4.37
CA ALA A 18 1.45 6.91 -5.15
C ALA A 18 1.84 7.93 -6.24
N GLU A 19 2.67 8.92 -5.89
CA GLU A 19 3.17 9.93 -6.83
C GLU A 19 4.05 9.28 -7.92
N ALA A 20 4.88 8.29 -7.57
CA ALA A 20 5.68 7.55 -8.53
C ALA A 20 4.81 6.74 -9.51
N ILE A 21 3.77 6.07 -9.01
CA ILE A 21 2.80 5.32 -9.83
C ILE A 21 2.05 6.27 -10.78
N ALA A 22 1.56 7.39 -10.26
CA ALA A 22 0.82 8.37 -11.05
C ALA A 22 1.65 8.94 -12.22
N ALA A 23 2.95 9.09 -12.03
CA ALA A 23 3.86 9.60 -13.07
C ALA A 23 3.95 8.68 -14.33
N VAL A 24 3.57 7.41 -14.23
CA VAL A 24 3.61 6.45 -15.35
C VAL A 24 2.23 6.03 -15.86
N LEU A 25 1.16 6.52 -15.25
CA LEU A 25 -0.22 6.29 -15.69
C LEU A 25 -0.76 7.54 -16.39
N PRO A 26 -0.77 7.61 -17.73
CA PRO A 26 -1.16 8.82 -18.45
C PRO A 26 -2.58 9.27 -18.11
N GLY A 27 -2.74 10.54 -17.74
CA GLY A 27 -4.04 11.14 -17.46
C GLY A 27 -4.71 10.61 -16.19
N CYS A 28 -3.95 9.98 -15.27
CA CYS A 28 -4.53 9.53 -14.01
C CYS A 28 -4.86 10.70 -13.08
N GLU A 29 -5.89 10.50 -12.27
CA GLU A 29 -6.19 11.34 -11.11
C GLU A 29 -5.51 10.75 -9.88
N ILE A 30 -4.92 11.58 -9.01
CA ILE A 30 -4.29 11.16 -7.75
C ILE A 30 -4.88 11.93 -6.58
N HIS A 31 -5.33 11.22 -5.55
CA HIS A 31 -5.97 11.81 -4.38
C HIS A 31 -5.56 11.10 -3.07
N PRO A 32 -5.39 11.87 -1.99
CA PRO A 32 -5.42 11.26 -0.67
C PRO A 32 -6.83 10.72 -0.38
N VAL A 33 -6.92 9.67 0.41
CA VAL A 33 -8.18 8.95 0.65
C VAL A 33 -9.28 9.82 1.24
N GLU A 34 -8.90 10.85 1.99
CA GLU A 34 -9.84 11.80 2.63
C GLU A 34 -10.61 12.65 1.63
N SER A 35 -10.10 12.83 0.44
CA SER A 35 -10.72 13.63 -0.64
C SER A 35 -10.87 12.87 -1.95
N ALA A 36 -10.71 11.55 -1.89
CA ALA A 36 -10.80 10.72 -3.08
C ALA A 36 -12.24 10.70 -3.64
N PRO A 37 -12.39 10.77 -4.98
CA PRO A 37 -13.70 10.57 -5.60
C PRO A 37 -14.17 9.12 -5.43
N ALA A 38 -15.44 8.90 -5.71
CA ALA A 38 -15.99 7.56 -5.83
C ALA A 38 -15.29 6.76 -6.95
N PRO A 39 -15.07 5.44 -6.77
CA PRO A 39 -14.25 4.64 -7.69
C PRO A 39 -14.92 4.32 -9.03
N GLU A 40 -16.20 4.66 -9.21
CA GLU A 40 -16.97 4.32 -10.40
C GLU A 40 -16.51 5.10 -11.64
N GLY A 41 -16.49 4.43 -12.78
CA GLY A 41 -16.18 5.05 -14.07
C GLY A 41 -14.69 5.20 -14.38
N TYR A 42 -13.83 4.58 -13.59
CA TYR A 42 -12.40 4.44 -13.90
C TYR A 42 -12.11 3.04 -14.45
N ASP A 43 -11.23 2.98 -15.44
CA ASP A 43 -10.78 1.73 -16.04
C ASP A 43 -9.84 0.96 -15.10
N LEU A 44 -9.06 1.71 -14.29
CA LEU A 44 -8.12 1.21 -13.29
C LEU A 44 -8.26 2.02 -12.00
N VAL A 45 -8.48 1.33 -10.89
CA VAL A 45 -8.46 1.91 -9.54
C VAL A 45 -7.25 1.36 -8.79
N ALA A 46 -6.29 2.22 -8.50
CA ALA A 46 -5.10 1.91 -7.70
C ALA A 46 -5.30 2.44 -6.28
N VAL A 47 -5.22 1.56 -5.27
CA VAL A 47 -5.41 1.97 -3.88
C VAL A 47 -4.17 1.66 -3.05
N GLY A 48 -3.62 2.70 -2.44
CA GLY A 48 -2.44 2.64 -1.59
C GLY A 48 -2.75 2.76 -0.11
N TYR A 49 -2.04 1.98 0.70
CA TYR A 49 -2.20 1.94 2.14
C TYR A 49 -0.87 1.76 2.86
N TRP A 50 -0.83 2.11 4.12
CA TRP A 50 0.22 1.64 5.02
C TRP A 50 -0.32 0.46 5.83
N VAL A 51 0.54 -0.51 6.13
CA VAL A 51 0.13 -1.71 6.86
C VAL A 51 0.01 -1.38 8.35
N ASP A 52 -1.19 -1.58 8.87
CA ASP A 52 -1.51 -1.48 10.29
C ASP A 52 -1.96 -2.85 10.80
N LYS A 53 -1.16 -3.45 11.71
CA LYS A 53 -1.45 -4.77 12.31
C LYS A 53 -1.77 -5.87 11.28
N GLY A 54 -1.03 -5.88 10.17
CA GLY A 54 -1.20 -6.88 9.12
C GLY A 54 -2.30 -6.60 8.10
N MET A 55 -2.99 -5.47 8.22
CA MET A 55 -4.12 -5.06 7.38
C MET A 55 -3.83 -3.70 6.73
N PRO A 56 -4.52 -3.34 5.64
CA PRO A 56 -4.62 -1.94 5.25
C PRO A 56 -5.14 -1.08 6.40
N ASP A 57 -4.57 0.12 6.56
CA ASP A 57 -5.05 1.06 7.57
C ASP A 57 -6.55 1.36 7.43
N ALA A 58 -7.15 1.87 8.49
CA ALA A 58 -8.61 2.01 8.58
C ALA A 58 -9.22 2.89 7.46
N GLN A 59 -8.51 3.94 7.03
CA GLN A 59 -9.03 4.85 6.00
C GLN A 59 -8.98 4.18 4.61
N ALA A 60 -7.85 3.55 4.27
CA ALA A 60 -7.73 2.80 3.04
C ALA A 60 -8.69 1.60 3.01
N LYS A 61 -8.85 0.90 4.13
CA LYS A 61 -9.82 -0.21 4.26
C LYS A 61 -11.23 0.27 3.95
N ALA A 62 -11.67 1.36 4.56
CA ALA A 62 -13.00 1.91 4.31
C ALA A 62 -13.21 2.27 2.84
N TYR A 63 -12.21 2.84 2.17
CA TYR A 63 -12.29 3.12 0.74
C TYR A 63 -12.34 1.84 -0.11
N LEU A 64 -11.46 0.86 0.17
CA LEU A 64 -11.45 -0.45 -0.52
C LEU A 64 -12.80 -1.16 -0.43
N GLU A 65 -13.50 -1.00 0.67
CA GLU A 65 -14.85 -1.56 0.86
C GLU A 65 -15.93 -0.91 -0.02
N THR A 66 -15.67 0.24 -0.61
CA THR A 66 -16.58 0.88 -1.57
C THR A 66 -16.37 0.41 -3.01
N VAL A 67 -15.20 -0.12 -3.35
CA VAL A 67 -14.82 -0.46 -4.73
C VAL A 67 -15.62 -1.66 -5.24
N ARG A 68 -16.26 -1.50 -6.39
CA ARG A 68 -17.08 -2.51 -7.06
C ARG A 68 -16.95 -2.42 -8.56
N ASP A 69 -17.15 -3.55 -9.25
CA ASP A 69 -17.16 -3.65 -10.72
C ASP A 69 -15.94 -3.02 -11.39
N ALA A 70 -14.75 -3.08 -10.71
CA ALA A 70 -13.55 -2.38 -11.10
C ALA A 70 -12.37 -3.33 -11.33
N LYS A 71 -11.42 -2.90 -12.18
CA LYS A 71 -10.08 -3.46 -12.21
C LYS A 71 -9.25 -2.74 -11.16
N VAL A 72 -8.75 -3.48 -10.18
CA VAL A 72 -8.11 -2.94 -8.97
C VAL A 72 -6.67 -3.40 -8.89
N ALA A 73 -5.77 -2.48 -8.63
CA ALA A 73 -4.39 -2.79 -8.24
C ALA A 73 -4.11 -2.17 -6.87
N LEU A 74 -3.38 -2.88 -6.04
CA LEU A 74 -3.04 -2.42 -4.70
C LEU A 74 -1.57 -2.05 -4.60
N PHE A 75 -1.24 -1.12 -3.73
CA PHE A 75 0.12 -0.87 -3.32
C PHE A 75 0.18 -0.49 -1.86
N GLY A 76 1.34 -0.71 -1.24
CA GLY A 76 1.44 -0.38 0.17
C GLY A 76 2.86 -0.28 0.68
N THR A 77 2.98 0.24 1.90
CA THR A 77 4.22 0.34 2.63
C THR A 77 4.11 -0.34 3.99
N LEU A 78 5.16 -1.03 4.40
CA LEU A 78 5.20 -1.74 5.68
C LEU A 78 6.59 -1.63 6.31
N GLY A 79 6.66 -1.80 7.63
CA GLY A 79 7.93 -1.83 8.35
C GLY A 79 8.68 -3.17 8.29
N ALA A 80 8.02 -4.22 7.81
CA ALA A 80 8.62 -5.54 7.61
C ALA A 80 9.34 -5.61 6.25
N TRP A 81 10.20 -6.62 6.06
CA TRP A 81 10.77 -6.90 4.75
C TRP A 81 9.68 -7.36 3.76
N PRO A 82 9.69 -6.84 2.52
CA PRO A 82 8.61 -7.09 1.56
C PRO A 82 8.58 -8.51 1.01
N ASP A 83 9.65 -9.29 1.19
CA ASP A 83 9.77 -10.70 0.81
C ASP A 83 9.45 -11.68 1.97
N SER A 84 9.08 -11.15 3.15
CA SER A 84 8.74 -11.95 4.32
C SER A 84 7.37 -12.65 4.20
N ASP A 85 7.16 -13.71 4.98
CA ASP A 85 5.83 -14.35 5.11
C ASP A 85 4.79 -13.35 5.59
N HIS A 86 5.15 -12.49 6.54
CA HIS A 86 4.27 -11.44 7.03
C HIS A 86 3.82 -10.49 5.91
N ALA A 87 4.71 -10.11 5.00
CA ALA A 87 4.33 -9.28 3.85
C ALA A 87 3.36 -10.00 2.91
N ARG A 88 3.57 -11.31 2.68
CA ARG A 88 2.64 -12.13 1.90
C ARG A 88 1.25 -12.21 2.54
N ASP A 89 1.19 -12.36 3.85
CA ASP A 89 -0.08 -12.32 4.59
C ASP A 89 -0.77 -10.96 4.47
N CYS A 90 -0.02 -9.86 4.57
CA CYS A 90 -0.55 -8.51 4.38
C CYS A 90 -1.14 -8.31 2.98
N ILE A 91 -0.48 -8.81 1.93
CA ILE A 91 -1.00 -8.81 0.56
C ILE A 91 -2.33 -9.55 0.48
N ALA A 92 -2.36 -10.78 0.99
CA ALA A 92 -3.57 -11.62 0.98
C ALA A 92 -4.74 -10.93 1.70
N GLN A 93 -4.50 -10.28 2.84
CA GLN A 93 -5.51 -9.54 3.59
C GLN A 93 -6.02 -8.32 2.80
N GLY A 94 -5.13 -7.56 2.16
CA GLY A 94 -5.51 -6.43 1.31
C GLY A 94 -6.36 -6.86 0.11
N GLU A 95 -5.93 -7.90 -0.59
CA GLU A 95 -6.65 -8.43 -1.75
C GLU A 95 -8.01 -9.02 -1.38
N ALA A 96 -8.13 -9.68 -0.22
CA ALA A 96 -9.40 -10.23 0.26
C ALA A 96 -10.49 -9.16 0.44
N LEU A 97 -10.11 -7.92 0.80
CA LEU A 97 -11.08 -6.82 0.95
C LEU A 97 -11.79 -6.45 -0.35
N VAL A 98 -11.13 -6.62 -1.49
CA VAL A 98 -11.67 -6.22 -2.80
C VAL A 98 -12.09 -7.41 -3.66
N ASN A 99 -11.63 -8.62 -3.35
CA ASN A 99 -11.86 -9.83 -4.15
C ASN A 99 -13.12 -10.61 -3.73
N ALA A 100 -13.97 -10.05 -2.87
CA ALA A 100 -15.22 -10.68 -2.49
C ALA A 100 -16.14 -10.81 -3.73
N PRO A 101 -16.75 -11.99 -3.99
CA PRO A 101 -17.49 -12.26 -5.23
C PRO A 101 -18.61 -11.27 -5.52
N GLU A 102 -19.28 -10.77 -4.49
CA GLU A 102 -20.35 -9.79 -4.60
C GLU A 102 -19.86 -8.41 -5.08
N ARG A 103 -18.58 -8.16 -5.03
CA ARG A 103 -17.96 -6.89 -5.47
C ARG A 103 -17.65 -6.88 -6.97
N ARG A 104 -17.51 -8.05 -7.57
CA ARG A 104 -17.20 -8.25 -9.01
C ARG A 104 -15.95 -7.47 -9.48
N ASN A 105 -15.01 -7.26 -8.60
CA ASN A 105 -13.73 -6.66 -8.93
C ASN A 105 -12.80 -7.67 -9.59
N LYS A 106 -11.88 -7.18 -10.44
CA LYS A 106 -10.73 -7.94 -10.93
C LYS A 106 -9.48 -7.37 -10.28
N VAL A 107 -8.89 -8.11 -9.35
CA VAL A 107 -7.58 -7.75 -8.77
C VAL A 107 -6.48 -8.05 -9.79
N LEU A 108 -5.69 -7.05 -10.13
CA LEU A 108 -4.58 -7.15 -11.10
C LEU A 108 -3.27 -7.52 -10.43
N GLY A 109 -3.11 -7.15 -9.17
CA GLY A 109 -1.96 -7.46 -8.34
C GLY A 109 -1.71 -6.42 -7.26
N THR A 110 -0.69 -6.70 -6.44
CA THR A 110 -0.30 -5.85 -5.31
C THR A 110 1.21 -5.62 -5.32
N TYR A 111 1.62 -4.37 -5.11
CA TYR A 111 3.01 -3.99 -4.88
C TYR A 111 3.20 -3.54 -3.44
N LEU A 112 4.13 -4.17 -2.70
CA LEU A 112 4.54 -3.72 -1.37
C LEU A 112 6.03 -3.39 -1.34
N CYS A 113 6.39 -2.34 -0.61
CA CYS A 113 7.78 -2.03 -0.28
C CYS A 113 7.93 -1.65 1.19
N GLN A 114 9.17 -1.65 1.68
CA GLN A 114 9.41 -1.13 3.01
C GLN A 114 9.13 0.37 3.09
N GLY A 115 8.80 0.83 4.30
CA GLY A 115 8.69 2.22 4.64
C GLY A 115 9.15 2.48 6.07
N LYS A 116 9.80 3.61 6.29
CA LYS A 116 10.24 4.03 7.61
C LYS A 116 9.07 4.00 8.60
N VAL A 117 9.25 3.23 9.66
CA VAL A 117 8.24 3.19 10.75
C VAL A 117 8.26 4.51 11.50
N ASP A 118 7.05 5.04 11.80
CA ASP A 118 6.91 6.29 12.55
C ASP A 118 7.68 6.19 13.87
N PRO A 119 8.65 7.09 14.14
CA PRO A 119 9.43 7.07 15.38
C PRO A 119 8.58 7.12 16.65
N LYS A 120 7.39 7.73 16.59
CA LYS A 120 6.45 7.76 17.72
C LYS A 120 5.89 6.37 18.03
N ILE A 121 5.60 5.59 16.97
CA ILE A 121 5.16 4.20 17.13
C ILE A 121 6.30 3.37 17.71
N VAL A 122 7.51 3.51 17.18
CA VAL A 122 8.70 2.79 17.70
C VAL A 122 8.92 3.10 19.18
N ALA A 123 8.87 4.39 19.57
CA ALA A 123 9.03 4.81 20.95
C ALA A 123 7.91 4.27 21.86
N MET A 124 6.66 4.27 21.39
CA MET A 124 5.53 3.71 22.12
C MET A 124 5.69 2.20 22.31
N MET A 125 6.08 1.47 21.27
CA MET A 125 6.34 0.03 21.34
C MET A 125 7.48 -0.29 22.31
N GLN A 126 8.54 0.51 22.35
CA GLN A 126 9.63 0.35 23.30
C GLN A 126 9.20 0.56 24.75
N LYS A 127 8.29 1.51 25.00
CA LYS A 127 7.76 1.79 26.36
C LYS A 127 6.78 0.73 26.84
N MET A 128 5.97 0.18 25.95
CA MET A 128 4.91 -0.79 26.32
C MET A 128 5.42 -2.24 26.44
N ALA A 129 6.64 -2.51 26.01
CA ALA A 129 7.02 -3.84 25.60
C ALA A 129 8.41 -4.29 26.06
N SER A 130 8.75 -4.10 27.31
CA SER A 130 9.93 -4.80 27.83
C SER A 130 9.79 -6.33 27.74
N ASP A 131 8.57 -6.86 27.90
CA ASP A 131 8.35 -8.32 28.01
C ASP A 131 7.66 -8.96 26.79
N VAL A 132 6.81 -8.23 26.08
CA VAL A 132 5.99 -8.80 24.96
C VAL A 132 6.60 -8.55 23.58
N HIS A 133 7.34 -7.46 23.41
CA HIS A 133 7.99 -7.09 22.15
C HIS A 133 9.42 -6.58 22.37
N PRO A 134 10.35 -7.41 22.84
CA PRO A 134 11.72 -6.98 23.11
C PRO A 134 12.36 -6.42 21.82
N MET A 135 13.23 -5.42 21.97
CA MET A 135 14.04 -4.90 20.89
C MET A 135 15.18 -5.89 20.58
N THR A 136 14.88 -6.94 19.83
CA THR A 136 15.85 -7.91 19.39
C THR A 136 16.82 -7.31 18.35
N PRO A 137 18.04 -7.86 18.19
CA PRO A 137 18.98 -7.44 17.13
C PRO A 137 18.35 -7.49 15.75
N GLU A 138 17.55 -8.52 15.44
CA GLU A 138 16.83 -8.66 14.16
C GLU A 138 15.80 -7.53 13.97
N ARG A 139 15.03 -7.22 15.00
CA ARG A 139 14.06 -6.13 14.95
C ARG A 139 14.73 -4.78 14.75
N LYS A 140 15.87 -4.54 15.42
CA LYS A 140 16.65 -3.33 15.25
C LYS A 140 17.17 -3.21 13.81
N ALA A 141 17.77 -4.27 13.26
CA ALA A 141 18.25 -4.32 11.89
C ALA A 141 17.13 -4.02 10.87
N ARG A 142 15.95 -4.62 11.08
CA ARG A 142 14.77 -4.38 10.23
C ARG A 142 14.31 -2.92 10.26
N LEU A 143 14.28 -2.29 11.44
CA LEU A 143 13.91 -0.88 11.58
C LEU A 143 14.94 0.06 10.95
N GLU A 144 16.23 -0.25 11.08
CA GLU A 144 17.32 0.50 10.45
C GLU A 144 17.26 0.38 8.91
N ASP A 145 16.92 -0.79 8.41
CA ASP A 145 16.73 -1.00 6.98
C ASP A 145 15.48 -0.27 6.47
N ALA A 146 14.34 -0.45 7.13
CA ALA A 146 13.11 0.25 6.81
C ALA A 146 13.26 1.79 6.79
N ALA A 147 14.16 2.34 7.61
CA ALA A 147 14.40 3.78 7.66
C ALA A 147 14.98 4.37 6.37
N LYS A 148 15.51 3.53 5.46
CA LYS A 148 16.04 3.92 4.15
C LYS A 148 14.98 3.91 3.05
N HIS A 149 13.79 3.39 3.34
CA HIS A 149 12.71 3.14 2.40
C HIS A 149 11.46 4.00 2.65
N PRO A 150 10.65 4.26 1.60
CA PRO A 150 10.90 3.90 0.22
C PRO A 150 12.02 4.74 -0.40
N ASP A 151 12.90 4.11 -1.14
CA ASP A 151 13.96 4.75 -1.91
C ASP A 151 13.56 4.95 -3.40
N GLU A 152 14.49 5.36 -4.23
CA GLU A 152 14.26 5.55 -5.67
C GLU A 152 14.01 4.21 -6.38
N ALA A 153 14.71 3.15 -5.97
CA ALA A 153 14.52 1.82 -6.55
C ALA A 153 13.13 1.24 -6.22
N ASP A 154 12.58 1.55 -5.04
CA ASP A 154 11.19 1.21 -4.70
C ASP A 154 10.20 1.92 -5.62
N CYS A 155 10.43 3.21 -5.89
CA CYS A 155 9.62 3.98 -6.82
C CYS A 155 9.64 3.39 -8.23
N LEU A 156 10.84 3.03 -8.74
CA LEU A 156 11.00 2.44 -10.07
C LEU A 156 10.29 1.08 -10.16
N ARG A 157 10.43 0.22 -9.15
CA ARG A 157 9.71 -1.07 -9.10
C ARG A 157 8.19 -0.89 -9.06
N ALA A 158 7.70 0.09 -8.32
CA ALA A 158 6.28 0.44 -8.30
C ALA A 158 5.79 0.88 -9.70
N GLN A 159 6.55 1.72 -10.37
CA GLN A 159 6.25 2.16 -11.73
C GLN A 159 6.20 1.00 -12.72
N GLU A 160 7.18 0.09 -12.66
CA GLU A 160 7.23 -1.09 -13.52
C GLU A 160 6.03 -2.01 -13.29
N ALA A 161 5.70 -2.31 -12.03
CA ALA A 161 4.54 -3.11 -11.67
C ALA A 161 3.24 -2.48 -12.21
N PHE A 162 3.06 -1.18 -12.05
CA PHE A 162 1.83 -0.51 -12.47
C PHE A 162 1.71 -0.30 -13.98
N LYS A 163 2.81 -0.20 -14.71
CA LYS A 163 2.80 -0.31 -16.18
C LYS A 163 2.26 -1.67 -16.61
N GLY A 164 2.75 -2.77 -16.00
CA GLY A 164 2.27 -4.11 -16.28
C GLY A 164 0.79 -4.32 -15.91
N PHE A 165 0.30 -3.69 -14.83
CA PHE A 165 -1.14 -3.73 -14.50
C PHE A 165 -1.97 -2.94 -15.50
N ALA A 166 -1.49 -1.77 -15.95
CA ALA A 166 -2.17 -0.95 -16.93
C ALA A 166 -2.32 -1.66 -18.29
N GLU A 167 -1.33 -2.44 -18.72
CA GLU A 167 -1.41 -3.26 -19.93
C GLU A 167 -2.51 -4.32 -19.89
N GLN A 168 -2.87 -4.81 -18.70
CA GLN A 168 -3.97 -5.77 -18.51
C GLN A 168 -5.37 -5.11 -18.56
N VAL A 169 -5.41 -3.79 -18.59
CA VAL A 169 -6.65 -3.01 -18.65
C VAL A 169 -7.02 -2.65 -20.08
N ALA A 170 -6.01 -2.56 -20.96
CA ALA A 170 -6.15 -2.16 -22.36
C ALA A 170 -7.02 -3.12 -23.21
#